data_db55a3f56539fd45110c337cb45af610
#
_entry.id   db55a3f56539fd45110c337cb45af610
#
_cell.length_a   1.000
_cell.length_b   1.000
_cell.length_c   1.000
_cell.angle_alpha   90.00
_cell.angle_beta   90.00
_cell.angle_gamma   90.00
#
_symmetry.space_group_name_H-M   'P 1'
#
loop_
_entity.id
_entity.type
_entity.pdbx_description
1 polymer ?
#
loop_
_entity_poly.entity_id
_entity_poly.type
_entity_poly.pdbx_seq_one_letter_code
_entity_poly.pdbx_strand_id
1 'polypeptide(L)'
;TLIPTISSLEKGFASMRYSRFYTDHVIHIDELLSIIGPRAHYMRNVLRLNVGDKLCLFNGKGGEFDSLIKQISKHEVILEILSFSDINRQSPIHIELGLALIKREAMDAAVQKATELGVSKVQPLICNNNSVSVAGMEKRLGHWQEISINACEQCGLNIRPSIAAPIETAEWFSQ
;
A
#
# COMPACT_ATOMS: atom_id res chain seq x y z
N THR A 1 -23.89 14.15 41.57
CA THR A 1 -23.49 14.17 40.18
C THR A 1 -21.95 14.14 40.14
N LEU A 2 -21.37 12.94 40.01
CA LEU A 2 -19.92 12.75 39.88
C LEU A 2 -19.52 12.89 38.42
N ILE A 3 -18.71 13.89 38.11
CA ILE A 3 -18.06 14.07 36.81
C ILE A 3 -16.92 13.03 36.74
N PRO A 4 -16.88 12.14 35.76
CA PRO A 4 -15.76 11.22 35.63
C PRO A 4 -14.50 11.99 35.28
N THR A 5 -13.44 11.73 36.01
CA THR A 5 -12.12 12.34 35.88
C THR A 5 -11.49 11.92 34.56
N ILE A 6 -10.87 12.86 33.85
CA ILE A 6 -10.21 12.72 32.53
C ILE A 6 -9.09 11.65 32.48
N SER A 7 -8.67 11.12 33.65
CA SER A 7 -7.57 10.13 33.74
C SER A 7 -7.91 8.71 33.30
N SER A 8 -9.20 8.40 33.05
CA SER A 8 -9.60 7.06 32.58
C SER A 8 -9.73 6.91 31.07
N LEU A 9 -9.58 8.00 30.30
CA LEU A 9 -9.69 8.00 28.83
C LEU A 9 -8.34 7.94 28.11
N GLU A 10 -7.22 8.09 28.83
CA GLU A 10 -5.89 8.12 28.20
C GLU A 10 -5.14 6.78 28.15
N LYS A 11 -5.76 5.67 28.52
CA LYS A 11 -5.13 4.33 28.46
C LYS A 11 -5.39 3.57 27.13
N GLY A 12 -5.76 4.28 26.06
CA GLY A 12 -6.21 3.65 24.82
C GLY A 12 -5.42 3.89 23.55
N PHE A 13 -4.37 4.71 23.51
CA PHE A 13 -3.65 5.00 22.26
C PHE A 13 -2.14 5.15 22.40
N ALA A 14 -1.49 4.17 23.01
CA ALA A 14 -0.13 3.87 22.57
C ALA A 14 -0.30 3.07 21.26
N SER A 15 -0.30 3.77 20.13
CA SER A 15 -0.22 3.17 18.80
C SER A 15 1.07 2.37 18.71
N MET A 16 1.04 1.11 19.15
CA MET A 16 2.03 0.15 18.70
C MET A 16 1.89 0.12 17.18
N ARG A 17 2.87 0.69 16.47
CA ARG A 17 2.92 0.67 15.00
C ARG A 17 3.15 -0.77 14.58
N TYR A 18 2.06 -1.52 14.43
CA TYR A 18 2.10 -2.83 13.79
C TYR A 18 2.61 -2.67 12.36
N SER A 19 3.42 -3.62 11.91
CA SER A 19 3.82 -3.69 10.50
C SER A 19 2.56 -3.76 9.63
N ARG A 20 2.56 -2.99 8.55
CA ARG A 20 1.46 -2.96 7.59
C ARG A 20 1.85 -3.76 6.36
N PHE A 21 0.92 -4.54 5.85
CA PHE A 21 1.13 -5.37 4.67
C PHE A 21 -0.03 -5.29 3.70
N TYR A 22 0.31 -5.10 2.45
CA TYR A 22 -0.62 -5.22 1.34
C TYR A 22 -0.80 -6.69 0.92
N THR A 23 -2.01 -7.05 0.55
CA THR A 23 -2.32 -8.30 -0.14
C THR A 23 -3.43 -8.06 -1.16
N ASP A 24 -3.37 -8.73 -2.31
CA ASP A 24 -4.42 -8.71 -3.36
C ASP A 24 -5.52 -9.72 -3.10
N HIS A 25 -5.38 -10.55 -2.07
CA HIS A 25 -6.45 -11.48 -1.68
C HIS A 25 -7.68 -10.74 -1.17
N VAL A 26 -8.84 -11.36 -1.40
CA VAL A 26 -10.04 -11.00 -0.65
C VAL A 26 -9.83 -11.50 0.77
N ILE A 27 -10.10 -10.64 1.75
CA ILE A 27 -9.87 -10.94 3.16
C ILE A 27 -11.23 -11.03 3.85
N HIS A 28 -11.46 -12.10 4.61
CA HIS A 28 -12.65 -12.27 5.45
C HIS A 28 -12.25 -12.38 6.91
N ILE A 29 -13.10 -11.89 7.81
CA ILE A 29 -12.90 -12.03 9.25
C ILE A 29 -13.00 -13.52 9.62
N ASP A 30 -12.26 -13.95 10.63
CA ASP A 30 -12.20 -15.32 11.15
C ASP A 30 -11.63 -16.35 10.17
N GLU A 31 -10.96 -15.91 9.08
CA GLU A 31 -10.24 -16.81 8.18
C GLU A 31 -8.75 -16.92 8.50
N LEU A 32 -8.15 -18.00 8.02
CA LEU A 32 -6.70 -18.18 7.98
C LEU A 32 -6.18 -17.83 6.58
N LEU A 33 -5.41 -16.76 6.49
CA LEU A 33 -4.80 -16.30 5.24
C LEU A 33 -3.35 -16.79 5.14
N SER A 34 -3.02 -17.50 4.07
CA SER A 34 -1.67 -17.93 3.78
C SER A 34 -0.94 -16.90 2.92
N ILE A 35 0.18 -16.39 3.42
CA ILE A 35 1.12 -15.55 2.68
C ILE A 35 2.31 -16.41 2.28
N ILE A 36 2.62 -16.46 0.99
CA ILE A 36 3.70 -17.28 0.42
C ILE A 36 4.73 -16.44 -0.35
N GLY A 37 5.83 -17.07 -0.74
CA GLY A 37 6.82 -16.50 -1.64
C GLY A 37 7.64 -15.34 -1.05
N PRO A 38 8.00 -14.32 -1.88
CA PRO A 38 8.86 -13.21 -1.45
C PRO A 38 8.30 -12.42 -0.25
N ARG A 39 6.98 -12.29 -0.15
CA ARG A 39 6.33 -11.58 0.95
C ARG A 39 6.47 -12.33 2.28
N ALA A 40 6.30 -13.67 2.29
CA ALA A 40 6.56 -14.48 3.48
C ALA A 40 8.04 -14.42 3.90
N HIS A 41 8.96 -14.44 2.92
CA HIS A 41 10.38 -14.27 3.17
C HIS A 41 10.69 -12.91 3.81
N TYR A 42 10.09 -11.84 3.32
CA TYR A 42 10.25 -10.48 3.86
C TYR A 42 9.76 -10.39 5.31
N MET A 43 8.55 -10.90 5.59
CA MET A 43 7.99 -10.96 6.96
C MET A 43 8.94 -11.64 7.94
N ARG A 44 9.48 -12.79 7.54
CA ARG A 44 10.32 -13.60 8.41
C ARG A 44 11.74 -13.05 8.57
N ASN A 45 12.41 -12.70 7.47
CA ASN A 45 13.84 -12.45 7.47
C ASN A 45 14.22 -10.97 7.59
N VAL A 46 13.39 -10.08 7.08
CA VAL A 46 13.64 -8.64 7.11
C VAL A 46 12.95 -8.02 8.33
N LEU A 47 11.67 -8.27 8.50
CA LEU A 47 10.91 -7.75 9.63
C LEU A 47 11.07 -8.60 10.90
N ARG A 48 11.57 -9.83 10.77
CA ARG A 48 11.83 -10.76 11.89
C ARG A 48 10.60 -10.97 12.76
N LEU A 49 9.44 -11.06 12.13
CA LEU A 49 8.18 -11.30 12.82
C LEU A 49 8.13 -12.73 13.39
N ASN A 50 7.42 -12.89 14.50
CA ASN A 50 7.29 -14.14 15.23
C ASN A 50 5.82 -14.56 15.31
N VAL A 51 5.57 -15.82 15.64
CA VAL A 51 4.25 -16.31 15.98
C VAL A 51 3.73 -15.51 17.20
N GLY A 52 2.50 -15.01 17.09
CA GLY A 52 1.89 -14.15 18.10
C GLY A 52 2.04 -12.65 17.81
N ASP A 53 2.86 -12.24 16.84
CA ASP A 53 2.93 -10.83 16.44
C ASP A 53 1.66 -10.41 15.68
N LYS A 54 1.21 -9.19 15.96
CA LYS A 54 0.10 -8.57 15.26
C LYS A 54 0.60 -7.76 14.07
N LEU A 55 -0.21 -7.71 13.03
CA LEU A 55 0.03 -6.84 11.88
C LEU A 55 -1.29 -6.35 11.27
N CYS A 56 -1.19 -5.25 10.55
CA CYS A 56 -2.30 -4.67 9.82
C CYS A 56 -2.23 -5.11 8.37
N LEU A 57 -3.29 -5.72 7.85
CA LEU A 57 -3.43 -6.04 6.44
C LEU A 57 -4.35 -5.04 5.74
N PHE A 58 -4.09 -4.77 4.47
CA PHE A 58 -5.00 -4.02 3.61
C PHE A 58 -4.89 -4.53 2.17
N ASN A 59 -5.97 -4.38 1.40
CA ASN A 59 -6.05 -4.92 0.04
C ASN A 59 -6.24 -3.84 -1.05
N GLY A 60 -6.04 -2.58 -0.70
CA GLY A 60 -6.17 -1.47 -1.64
C GLY A 60 -7.61 -1.04 -1.96
N LYS A 61 -8.60 -1.65 -1.32
CA LYS A 61 -10.02 -1.36 -1.54
C LYS A 61 -10.65 -0.48 -0.45
N GLY A 62 -9.83 -0.01 0.48
CA GLY A 62 -10.26 0.74 1.66
C GLY A 62 -10.38 -0.14 2.90
N GLY A 63 -10.35 0.52 4.07
CA GLY A 63 -10.30 -0.16 5.35
C GLY A 63 -9.00 -0.93 5.61
N GLU A 64 -8.92 -1.54 6.77
CA GLU A 64 -7.77 -2.36 7.18
C GLU A 64 -8.22 -3.49 8.10
N PHE A 65 -7.43 -4.56 8.14
CA PHE A 65 -7.70 -5.75 8.92
C PHE A 65 -6.60 -5.95 9.97
N ASP A 66 -7.00 -6.13 11.22
CA ASP A 66 -6.08 -6.61 12.24
C ASP A 66 -5.88 -8.12 12.07
N SER A 67 -4.65 -8.56 12.15
CA SER A 67 -4.30 -9.96 12.02
C SER A 67 -3.23 -10.39 13.01
N LEU A 68 -3.17 -11.69 13.26
CA LEU A 68 -2.23 -12.34 14.16
C LEU A 68 -1.47 -13.44 13.43
N ILE A 69 -0.15 -13.49 13.59
CA ILE A 69 0.65 -14.58 13.04
C ILE A 69 0.41 -15.85 13.85
N LYS A 70 -0.16 -16.87 13.21
CA LYS A 70 -0.42 -18.20 13.81
C LYS A 70 0.70 -19.18 13.57
N GLN A 71 1.33 -19.10 12.40
CA GLN A 71 2.38 -20.02 12.03
C GLN A 71 3.37 -19.35 11.08
N ILE A 72 4.64 -19.68 11.23
CA ILE A 72 5.73 -19.29 10.32
C ILE A 72 6.48 -20.54 9.91
N SER A 73 6.58 -20.77 8.60
CA SER A 73 7.40 -21.81 8.01
C SER A 73 8.49 -21.23 7.09
N LYS A 74 9.27 -22.10 6.45
CA LYS A 74 10.30 -21.65 5.49
C LYS A 74 9.71 -20.89 4.29
N HIS A 75 8.49 -21.25 3.86
CA HIS A 75 7.90 -20.77 2.61
C HIS A 75 6.56 -20.05 2.79
N GLU A 76 6.02 -20.04 4.00
CA GLU A 76 4.66 -19.60 4.27
C GLU A 76 4.56 -18.95 5.65
N VAL A 77 3.72 -17.92 5.74
CA VAL A 77 3.25 -17.32 6.99
C VAL A 77 1.72 -17.40 7.00
N ILE A 78 1.15 -18.01 8.04
CA ILE A 78 -0.30 -18.11 8.22
C ILE A 78 -0.76 -17.05 9.19
N LEU A 79 -1.72 -16.25 8.75
CA LEU A 79 -2.33 -15.15 9.51
C LEU A 79 -3.77 -15.50 9.84
N GLU A 80 -4.18 -15.25 11.07
CA GLU A 80 -5.58 -15.24 11.50
C GLU A 80 -6.09 -13.82 11.40
N ILE A 81 -7.21 -13.61 10.72
CA ILE A 81 -7.85 -12.30 10.55
C ILE A 81 -8.79 -12.07 11.72
N LEU A 82 -8.52 -11.04 12.52
CA LEU A 82 -9.23 -10.81 13.79
C LEU A 82 -10.39 -9.82 13.65
N SER A 83 -10.21 -8.74 12.92
CA SER A 83 -11.20 -7.67 12.81
C SER A 83 -11.00 -6.84 11.54
N PHE A 84 -12.02 -6.10 11.16
CA PHE A 84 -11.99 -5.12 10.09
C PHE A 84 -12.32 -3.73 10.65
N SER A 85 -11.58 -2.74 10.21
CA SER A 85 -11.81 -1.32 10.52
C SER A 85 -11.98 -0.54 9.22
N ASP A 86 -13.16 0.08 9.04
CA ASP A 86 -13.46 0.92 7.88
C ASP A 86 -12.81 2.31 8.03
N ILE A 87 -11.49 2.32 8.05
CA ILE A 87 -10.70 3.55 8.17
C ILE A 87 -10.30 4.02 6.78
N ASN A 88 -10.74 5.20 6.40
CA ASN A 88 -10.29 5.88 5.19
C ASN A 88 -9.35 7.04 5.56
N ARG A 89 -8.08 6.94 5.12
CA ARG A 89 -7.06 7.98 5.29
C ARG A 89 -6.78 8.76 4.00
N GLN A 90 -7.55 8.49 2.95
CA GLN A 90 -7.40 9.18 1.68
C GLN A 90 -7.87 10.63 1.77
N SER A 91 -7.22 11.50 1.00
CA SER A 91 -7.75 12.83 0.74
C SER A 91 -9.14 12.73 0.12
N PRO A 92 -10.11 13.57 0.52
CA PRO A 92 -11.42 13.63 -0.14
C PRO A 92 -11.32 14.18 -1.57
N ILE A 93 -10.17 14.73 -1.95
CA ILE A 93 -9.94 15.30 -3.29
C ILE A 93 -9.39 14.20 -4.19
N HIS A 94 -10.05 13.97 -5.32
CA HIS A 94 -9.53 13.10 -6.38
C HIS A 94 -8.50 13.85 -7.20
N ILE A 95 -7.26 13.36 -7.21
CA ILE A 95 -6.14 13.96 -7.95
C ILE A 95 -5.60 12.93 -8.94
N GLU A 96 -5.60 13.28 -10.21
CA GLU A 96 -4.90 12.55 -11.26
C GLU A 96 -3.61 13.27 -11.63
N LEU A 97 -2.48 12.58 -11.56
CA LEU A 97 -1.17 13.13 -11.86
C LEU A 97 -0.70 12.66 -13.25
N GLY A 98 -0.67 13.57 -14.22
CA GLY A 98 0.04 13.36 -15.48
C GLY A 98 1.54 13.51 -15.25
N LEU A 99 2.32 12.43 -15.44
CA LEU A 99 3.75 12.40 -15.16
C LEU A 99 4.53 12.00 -16.41
N ALA A 100 5.31 12.94 -16.98
CA ALA A 100 6.18 12.64 -18.11
C ALA A 100 7.12 11.48 -17.78
N LEU A 101 7.38 10.59 -18.77
CA LEU A 101 8.35 9.52 -18.61
C LEU A 101 9.76 10.09 -18.48
N ILE A 102 10.35 9.97 -17.32
CA ILE A 102 11.67 10.43 -16.94
C ILE A 102 12.60 9.26 -16.59
N LYS A 103 13.85 9.54 -16.24
CA LYS A 103 14.82 8.51 -15.83
C LYS A 103 14.28 7.68 -14.65
N ARG A 104 14.70 6.41 -14.61
CA ARG A 104 14.15 5.41 -13.68
C ARG A 104 14.07 5.87 -12.24
N GLU A 105 15.18 6.34 -11.67
CA GLU A 105 15.25 6.71 -10.25
C GLU A 105 14.34 7.89 -9.93
N ALA A 106 14.25 8.86 -10.85
CA ALA A 106 13.38 10.02 -10.68
C ALA A 106 11.89 9.63 -10.82
N MET A 107 11.57 8.69 -11.73
CA MET A 107 10.21 8.18 -11.88
C MET A 107 9.79 7.37 -10.65
N ASP A 108 10.67 6.52 -10.12
CA ASP A 108 10.43 5.73 -8.92
C ASP A 108 10.15 6.65 -7.72
N ALA A 109 10.97 7.69 -7.52
CA ALA A 109 10.77 8.68 -6.47
C ALA A 109 9.46 9.48 -6.65
N ALA A 110 9.12 9.85 -7.89
CA ALA A 110 7.89 10.58 -8.18
C ALA A 110 6.64 9.74 -7.88
N VAL A 111 6.61 8.47 -8.29
CA VAL A 111 5.52 7.52 -7.98
C VAL A 111 5.39 7.31 -6.48
N GLN A 112 6.51 7.11 -5.78
CA GLN A 112 6.51 6.97 -4.33
C GLN A 112 5.88 8.20 -3.65
N LYS A 113 6.35 9.40 -3.98
CA LYS A 113 5.87 10.64 -3.35
C LYS A 113 4.45 10.98 -3.73
N ALA A 114 4.04 10.74 -4.96
CA ALA A 114 2.65 10.89 -5.39
C ALA A 114 1.72 9.97 -4.58
N THR A 115 2.15 8.72 -4.34
CA THR A 115 1.40 7.77 -3.49
C THR A 115 1.32 8.27 -2.05
N GLU A 116 2.43 8.66 -1.44
CA GLU A 116 2.47 9.18 -0.06
C GLU A 116 1.56 10.41 0.14
N LEU A 117 1.41 11.24 -0.90
CA LEU A 117 0.55 12.42 -0.91
C LEU A 117 -0.93 12.10 -1.21
N GLY A 118 -1.28 10.84 -1.47
CA GLY A 118 -2.65 10.41 -1.67
C GLY A 118 -3.23 10.69 -3.06
N VAL A 119 -2.38 10.77 -4.10
CA VAL A 119 -2.83 10.83 -5.49
C VAL A 119 -3.68 9.61 -5.83
N SER A 120 -4.80 9.80 -6.52
CA SER A 120 -5.74 8.73 -6.86
C SER A 120 -5.30 7.95 -8.10
N LYS A 121 -4.66 8.64 -9.06
CA LYS A 121 -4.18 8.04 -10.30
C LYS A 121 -2.88 8.69 -10.76
N VAL A 122 -1.95 7.87 -11.24
CA VAL A 122 -0.76 8.32 -11.97
C VAL A 122 -0.90 7.91 -13.42
N GLN A 123 -0.88 8.89 -14.32
CA GLN A 123 -0.90 8.69 -15.75
C GLN A 123 0.48 9.01 -16.33
N PRO A 124 1.30 7.99 -16.66
CA PRO A 124 2.56 8.21 -17.35
C PRO A 124 2.32 8.80 -18.75
N LEU A 125 3.08 9.84 -19.11
CA LEU A 125 2.92 10.56 -20.37
C LEU A 125 4.13 10.40 -21.28
N ILE A 126 3.88 10.10 -22.54
CA ILE A 126 4.88 10.11 -23.61
C ILE A 126 4.94 11.54 -24.16
N CYS A 127 6.11 12.16 -24.08
CA CYS A 127 6.36 13.53 -24.57
C CYS A 127 7.29 13.49 -25.77
N ASN A 128 7.26 14.52 -26.63
CA ASN A 128 8.06 14.60 -27.85
C ASN A 128 9.59 14.43 -27.63
N ASN A 129 10.09 14.83 -26.46
CA ASN A 129 11.51 14.75 -26.10
C ASN A 129 11.79 13.70 -25.03
N ASN A 130 11.00 12.62 -24.98
CA ASN A 130 11.27 11.53 -24.06
C ASN A 130 12.62 10.88 -24.31
N SER A 131 13.49 10.93 -23.31
CA SER A 131 14.76 10.18 -23.32
C SER A 131 14.57 8.69 -22.99
N VAL A 132 13.34 8.23 -22.79
CA VAL A 132 13.02 6.90 -22.27
C VAL A 132 12.21 6.11 -23.30
N SER A 133 12.73 4.95 -23.68
CA SER A 133 12.03 4.01 -24.59
C SER A 133 10.76 3.44 -23.94
N VAL A 134 9.71 3.30 -24.74
CA VAL A 134 8.46 2.63 -24.33
C VAL A 134 8.60 1.11 -24.26
N ALA A 135 9.67 0.55 -24.85
CA ALA A 135 9.93 -0.89 -24.79
C ALA A 135 10.08 -1.39 -23.33
N GLY A 136 9.46 -2.52 -23.02
CA GLY A 136 9.49 -3.11 -21.68
C GLY A 136 8.63 -2.37 -20.64
N MET A 137 7.64 -1.60 -21.09
CA MET A 137 6.78 -0.79 -20.21
C MET A 137 5.97 -1.63 -19.22
N GLU A 138 5.49 -2.81 -19.60
CA GLU A 138 4.78 -3.71 -18.68
C GLU A 138 5.60 -4.02 -17.43
N LYS A 139 6.89 -4.33 -17.58
CA LYS A 139 7.79 -4.58 -16.46
C LYS A 139 7.97 -3.33 -15.59
N ARG A 140 7.97 -2.14 -16.19
CA ARG A 140 8.06 -0.88 -15.45
C ARG A 140 6.78 -0.59 -14.69
N LEU A 141 5.62 -0.84 -15.29
CA LEU A 141 4.32 -0.70 -14.62
C LEU A 141 4.25 -1.58 -13.39
N GLY A 142 4.62 -2.87 -13.49
CA GLY A 142 4.71 -3.77 -12.35
C GLY A 142 5.63 -3.24 -11.25
N HIS A 143 6.80 -2.71 -11.63
CA HIS A 143 7.74 -2.11 -10.68
C HIS A 143 7.17 -0.88 -9.97
N TRP A 144 6.48 0.03 -10.67
CA TRP A 144 5.85 1.20 -10.06
C TRP A 144 4.66 0.82 -9.18
N GLN A 145 3.92 -0.25 -9.52
CA GLN A 145 2.88 -0.80 -8.67
C GLN A 145 3.47 -1.28 -7.33
N GLU A 146 4.60 -2.00 -7.36
CA GLU A 146 5.31 -2.41 -6.13
C GLU A 146 5.79 -1.22 -5.31
N ILE A 147 6.32 -0.17 -5.96
CA ILE A 147 6.69 1.08 -5.26
C ILE A 147 5.48 1.69 -4.56
N SER A 148 4.32 1.76 -5.23
CA SER A 148 3.10 2.32 -4.65
C SER A 148 2.59 1.47 -3.47
N ILE A 149 2.69 0.14 -3.54
CA ILE A 149 2.35 -0.76 -2.44
C ILE A 149 3.25 -0.48 -1.23
N ASN A 150 4.56 -0.46 -1.43
CA ASN A 150 5.52 -0.19 -0.36
C ASN A 150 5.31 1.21 0.26
N ALA A 151 4.99 2.21 -0.56
CA ALA A 151 4.66 3.55 -0.08
C ALA A 151 3.39 3.54 0.80
N CYS A 152 2.33 2.84 0.40
CA CYS A 152 1.11 2.68 1.21
C CYS A 152 1.38 1.96 2.54
N GLU A 153 2.23 0.91 2.54
CA GLU A 153 2.64 0.22 3.75
C GLU A 153 3.32 1.17 4.75
N GLN A 154 4.15 2.09 4.26
CA GLN A 154 4.89 3.05 5.08
C GLN A 154 4.06 4.26 5.53
N CYS A 155 3.29 4.86 4.63
CA CYS A 155 2.54 6.08 4.92
C CYS A 155 1.17 5.83 5.58
N GLY A 156 0.69 4.58 5.57
CA GLY A 156 -0.56 4.20 6.23
C GLY A 156 -1.81 4.33 5.37
N LEU A 157 -1.71 4.66 4.09
CA LEU A 157 -2.85 4.67 3.17
C LEU A 157 -3.36 3.25 2.91
N ASN A 158 -4.67 3.11 2.81
CA ASN A 158 -5.34 1.82 2.58
C ASN A 158 -5.80 1.62 1.13
N ILE A 159 -5.72 2.67 0.32
CA ILE A 159 -6.04 2.66 -1.10
C ILE A 159 -4.79 3.12 -1.84
N ARG A 160 -4.31 2.32 -2.76
CA ARG A 160 -3.18 2.71 -3.60
C ARG A 160 -3.65 3.43 -4.86
N PRO A 161 -2.86 4.36 -5.42
CA PRO A 161 -3.19 4.96 -6.71
C PRO A 161 -3.24 3.90 -7.81
N SER A 162 -4.12 4.09 -8.78
CA SER A 162 -4.02 3.37 -10.04
C SER A 162 -2.84 3.94 -10.86
N ILE A 163 -2.06 3.05 -11.48
CA ILE A 163 -0.97 3.46 -12.38
C ILE A 163 -1.35 2.96 -13.76
N ALA A 164 -1.67 3.89 -14.66
CA ALA A 164 -2.17 3.58 -16.00
C ALA A 164 -1.03 3.26 -16.98
N ALA A 165 -1.37 2.64 -18.10
CA ALA A 165 -0.46 2.51 -19.22
C ALA A 165 -0.09 3.91 -19.78
N PRO A 166 1.14 4.13 -20.26
CA PRO A 166 1.51 5.41 -20.85
C PRO A 166 0.68 5.75 -22.07
N ILE A 167 0.33 7.02 -22.19
CA ILE A 167 -0.35 7.60 -23.35
C ILE A 167 0.41 8.85 -23.85
N GLU A 168 0.15 9.25 -25.08
CA GLU A 168 0.68 10.50 -25.62
C GLU A 168 0.10 11.71 -24.86
N THR A 169 0.93 12.72 -24.63
CA THR A 169 0.53 13.94 -23.93
C THR A 169 -0.69 14.60 -24.58
N ALA A 170 -0.74 14.62 -25.92
CA ALA A 170 -1.87 15.19 -26.68
C ALA A 170 -3.18 14.44 -26.40
N GLU A 171 -3.13 13.11 -26.28
CA GLU A 171 -4.28 12.28 -25.96
C GLU A 171 -4.81 12.60 -24.56
N TRP A 172 -3.91 12.78 -23.60
CA TRP A 172 -4.30 13.07 -22.22
C TRP A 172 -5.01 14.43 -22.07
N PHE A 173 -4.55 15.45 -22.79
CA PHE A 173 -5.20 16.78 -22.79
C PHE A 173 -6.49 16.87 -23.59
N SER A 174 -6.83 15.83 -24.36
CA SER A 174 -8.08 15.76 -25.12
C SER A 174 -9.23 15.08 -24.36
N GLN A 175 -8.96 14.55 -23.17
CA GLN A 175 -9.95 13.92 -22.29
C GLN A 175 -10.66 14.96 -21.41
#